data_6f80ffda4ed5c6684fd92ec19297c7b7
#
_entry.id   6f80ffda4ed5c6684fd92ec19297c7b7
#
_cell.length_a   1.000
_cell.length_b   1.000
_cell.length_c   1.000
_cell.angle_alpha   90.00
_cell.angle_beta   90.00
_cell.angle_gamma   90.00
#
_symmetry.space_group_name_H-M   'P 1'
#
loop_
_entity.id
_entity.type
_entity.pdbx_description
1 polymer ?
#
loop_
_entity_poly.entity_id
_entity_poly.type
_entity_poly.pdbx_seq_one_letter_code
_entity_poly.pdbx_strand_id
1 'polypeptide(L)'
;MSIAAPTPTVTHYAGLDVAKATLAHHLAGHHHDLPNTPAGHRRLVRLLQRRPGVQLVCEASGGYEQAPVRALWAAGLPVSIVEAGRVRHFARACGQRAKSDPIDAAVIAEFGAAVRPRPTPSPGPVADRLAALVQRRRQLQHTLVAETNRAAHYTDPLLRRQTAQLVRLLRAQIRACETETARLLGQDAELAAKVDRLRLVPGVGPVVAATLVAELPELGRLRDEAVAALVGVAPYDRDSGRFQGLRRIAGGRRTVRGALFMATLSAVRHDRLLRAHHQQLLARGKKPLVALTACLRKLLVLLNRLLKNPNFTLAG
;
A
#
# COMPACT_ATOMS: atom_id res chain seq x y z
N MET A 1 -13.55 -29.08 2.83
CA MET A 1 -14.40 -27.95 2.37
C MET A 1 -14.79 -27.15 3.60
N SER A 2 -14.09 -26.04 3.85
CA SER A 2 -14.44 -25.13 4.94
C SER A 2 -15.52 -24.19 4.41
N ILE A 3 -16.73 -24.31 4.93
CA ILE A 3 -17.86 -23.43 4.64
C ILE A 3 -17.47 -22.06 5.25
N ALA A 4 -17.16 -21.09 4.39
CA ALA A 4 -16.96 -19.72 4.83
C ALA A 4 -18.24 -19.27 5.54
N ALA A 5 -18.13 -18.84 6.79
CA ALA A 5 -19.25 -18.28 7.53
C ALA A 5 -19.89 -17.14 6.71
N PRO A 6 -21.22 -17.05 6.68
CA PRO A 6 -21.92 -16.00 5.91
C PRO A 6 -21.43 -14.65 6.39
N THR A 7 -20.96 -13.83 5.45
CA THR A 7 -20.54 -12.46 5.75
C THR A 7 -21.74 -11.72 6.35
N PRO A 8 -21.66 -11.17 7.56
CA PRO A 8 -22.79 -10.50 8.18
C PRO A 8 -23.27 -9.39 7.28
N THR A 9 -24.59 -9.31 7.07
CA THR A 9 -25.21 -8.27 6.25
C THR A 9 -24.91 -6.91 6.88
N VAL A 10 -24.13 -6.09 6.18
CA VAL A 10 -23.80 -4.74 6.65
C VAL A 10 -25.05 -3.86 6.49
N THR A 11 -25.55 -3.35 7.61
CA THR A 11 -26.74 -2.48 7.65
C THR A 11 -26.39 -1.02 7.96
N HIS A 12 -25.25 -0.79 8.61
CA HIS A 12 -24.81 0.52 9.03
C HIS A 12 -23.33 0.77 8.74
N TYR A 13 -22.98 2.01 8.43
CA TYR A 13 -21.59 2.43 8.26
C TYR A 13 -21.22 3.45 9.31
N ALA A 14 -20.13 3.20 10.03
CA ALA A 14 -19.52 4.14 10.94
C ALA A 14 -18.32 4.81 10.27
N GLY A 15 -18.17 6.12 10.43
CA GLY A 15 -16.98 6.85 9.99
C GLY A 15 -16.02 7.07 11.15
N LEU A 16 -14.73 6.96 10.87
CA LEU A 16 -13.65 7.26 11.82
C LEU A 16 -12.61 8.15 11.14
N ASP A 17 -12.50 9.37 11.63
CA ASP A 17 -11.34 10.22 11.36
C ASP A 17 -10.30 10.04 12.47
N VAL A 18 -9.03 9.88 12.08
CA VAL A 18 -7.95 9.50 12.99
C VAL A 18 -6.84 10.53 12.99
N ALA A 19 -6.70 11.22 14.12
CA ALA A 19 -5.57 12.08 14.40
C ALA A 19 -4.57 11.42 15.36
N LYS A 20 -3.43 12.06 15.58
CA LYS A 20 -2.39 11.58 16.50
C LYS A 20 -2.92 11.35 17.93
N ALA A 21 -3.73 12.25 18.45
CA ALA A 21 -4.22 12.22 19.83
C ALA A 21 -5.68 11.83 19.95
N THR A 22 -6.47 11.94 18.90
CA THR A 22 -7.93 11.83 18.90
C THR A 22 -8.46 10.90 17.82
N LEU A 23 -9.60 10.30 18.09
CA LEU A 23 -10.43 9.52 17.20
C LEU A 23 -11.79 10.17 17.15
N ALA A 24 -12.12 10.84 16.06
CA ALA A 24 -13.47 11.37 15.81
C ALA A 24 -14.31 10.26 15.16
N HIS A 25 -15.36 9.83 15.82
CA HIS A 25 -16.20 8.72 15.38
C HIS A 25 -17.63 9.17 15.15
N HIS A 26 -18.22 8.80 14.02
CA HIS A 26 -19.61 9.08 13.68
C HIS A 26 -20.37 7.78 13.38
N LEU A 27 -21.52 7.60 14.02
CA LEU A 27 -22.43 6.47 13.75
C LEU A 27 -23.89 6.87 14.00
N ALA A 28 -24.77 6.66 13.02
CA ALA A 28 -26.21 6.86 13.10
C ALA A 28 -26.61 8.26 13.65
N GLY A 29 -25.95 9.31 13.16
CA GLY A 29 -26.21 10.70 13.56
C GLY A 29 -25.52 11.14 14.85
N HIS A 30 -24.83 10.25 15.55
CA HIS A 30 -24.12 10.57 16.80
C HIS A 30 -22.62 10.69 16.55
N HIS A 31 -22.03 11.78 17.07
CA HIS A 31 -20.60 12.03 17.06
C HIS A 31 -20.00 11.79 18.45
N HIS A 32 -18.82 11.19 18.48
CA HIS A 32 -18.05 10.95 19.69
C HIS A 32 -16.57 11.17 19.44
N ASP A 33 -15.92 11.90 20.35
CA ASP A 33 -14.47 12.00 20.40
C ASP A 33 -13.91 11.04 21.44
N LEU A 34 -12.90 10.28 21.05
CA LEU A 34 -12.21 9.34 21.92
C LEU A 34 -10.69 9.63 21.83
N PRO A 35 -9.93 9.43 22.90
CA PRO A 35 -8.48 9.53 22.82
C PRO A 35 -7.92 8.39 21.96
N ASN A 36 -6.91 8.69 21.12
CA ASN A 36 -6.19 7.66 20.35
C ASN A 36 -5.19 6.93 21.27
N THR A 37 -5.72 6.17 22.20
CA THR A 37 -5.01 5.39 23.22
C THR A 37 -5.61 3.99 23.33
N PRO A 38 -4.91 3.01 23.93
CA PRO A 38 -5.49 1.67 24.14
C PRO A 38 -6.84 1.67 24.86
N ALA A 39 -7.07 2.61 25.78
CA ALA A 39 -8.36 2.74 26.46
C ALA A 39 -9.46 3.28 25.51
N GLY A 40 -9.13 4.27 24.68
CA GLY A 40 -10.03 4.80 23.65
C GLY A 40 -10.37 3.74 22.60
N HIS A 41 -9.38 2.95 22.15
CA HIS A 41 -9.61 1.85 21.21
C HIS A 41 -10.58 0.80 21.78
N ARG A 42 -10.40 0.39 23.05
CA ARG A 42 -11.35 -0.52 23.72
C ARG A 42 -12.75 0.08 23.83
N ARG A 43 -12.86 1.40 24.05
CA ARG A 43 -14.17 2.08 24.10
C ARG A 43 -14.83 2.10 22.73
N LEU A 44 -14.07 2.38 21.65
CA LEU A 44 -14.55 2.34 20.27
C LEU A 44 -15.07 0.94 19.91
N VAL A 45 -14.32 -0.13 20.23
CA VAL A 45 -14.74 -1.52 20.03
C VAL A 45 -16.08 -1.79 20.70
N ARG A 46 -16.23 -1.43 21.99
CA ARG A 46 -17.49 -1.64 22.73
C ARG A 46 -18.67 -0.87 22.14
N LEU A 47 -18.45 0.35 21.65
CA LEU A 47 -19.50 1.15 21.01
C LEU A 47 -20.00 0.46 19.73
N LEU A 48 -19.09 -0.05 18.90
CA LEU A 48 -19.44 -0.70 17.63
C LEU A 48 -20.06 -2.09 17.85
N GLN A 49 -19.60 -2.86 18.84
CA GLN A 49 -20.16 -4.18 19.17
C GLN A 49 -21.63 -4.12 19.63
N ARG A 50 -22.08 -2.98 20.16
CA ARG A 50 -23.49 -2.75 20.52
C ARG A 50 -24.42 -2.59 19.33
N ARG A 51 -23.89 -2.49 18.12
CA ARG A 51 -24.64 -2.30 16.88
C ARG A 51 -24.34 -3.43 15.89
N PRO A 52 -25.12 -4.52 15.86
CA PRO A 52 -24.97 -5.60 14.88
C PRO A 52 -25.02 -5.05 13.45
N GLY A 53 -24.23 -5.63 12.55
CA GLY A 53 -24.20 -5.23 11.13
C GLY A 53 -23.50 -3.90 10.86
N VAL A 54 -22.72 -3.36 11.80
CA VAL A 54 -21.92 -2.14 11.57
C VAL A 54 -20.59 -2.49 10.89
N GLN A 55 -20.22 -1.69 9.88
CA GLN A 55 -18.88 -1.69 9.28
C GLN A 55 -18.25 -0.34 9.50
N LEU A 56 -17.02 -0.32 10.04
CA LEU A 56 -16.27 0.92 10.17
C LEU A 56 -15.56 1.25 8.86
N VAL A 57 -15.57 2.53 8.50
CA VAL A 57 -14.76 3.10 7.42
C VAL A 57 -13.83 4.14 8.01
N CYS A 58 -12.55 4.07 7.67
CA CYS A 58 -11.57 5.08 8.06
C CYS A 58 -10.66 5.44 6.90
N GLU A 59 -10.10 6.65 6.93
CA GLU A 59 -9.07 7.06 6.00
C GLU A 59 -7.69 6.54 6.43
N ALA A 60 -6.82 6.26 5.43
CA ALA A 60 -5.41 6.04 5.68
C ALA A 60 -4.76 7.36 6.13
N SER A 61 -4.40 7.46 7.40
CA SER A 61 -3.90 8.69 8.07
C SER A 61 -2.38 8.66 8.35
N GLY A 62 -1.64 7.94 7.50
CA GLY A 62 -0.17 7.87 7.62
C GLY A 62 0.33 6.98 8.75
N GLY A 63 -0.52 6.11 9.28
CA GLY A 63 -0.17 5.09 10.28
C GLY A 63 -0.85 5.27 11.63
N TYR A 64 -1.46 6.42 11.92
CA TYR A 64 -2.20 6.63 13.17
C TYR A 64 -3.45 5.75 13.26
N GLU A 65 -4.02 5.35 12.14
CA GLU A 65 -5.16 4.43 12.02
C GLU A 65 -4.81 2.99 12.40
N GLN A 66 -3.55 2.59 12.37
CA GLN A 66 -3.17 1.19 12.54
C GLN A 66 -3.58 0.61 13.90
N ALA A 67 -3.35 1.34 15.00
CA ALA A 67 -3.63 0.85 16.34
C ALA A 67 -5.14 0.65 16.60
N PRO A 68 -6.03 1.64 16.34
CA PRO A 68 -7.47 1.42 16.48
C PRO A 68 -8.01 0.35 15.52
N VAL A 69 -7.54 0.30 14.27
CA VAL A 69 -7.97 -0.73 13.30
C VAL A 69 -7.58 -2.13 13.75
N ARG A 70 -6.36 -2.34 14.27
CA ARG A 70 -5.95 -3.63 14.83
C ARG A 70 -6.84 -4.05 16.00
N ALA A 71 -7.21 -3.13 16.88
CA ALA A 71 -8.12 -3.43 17.99
C ALA A 71 -9.51 -3.87 17.50
N LEU A 72 -10.00 -3.26 16.43
CA LEU A 72 -11.28 -3.61 15.80
C LEU A 72 -11.20 -4.97 15.11
N TRP A 73 -10.15 -5.26 14.35
CA TRP A 73 -9.94 -6.58 13.73
C TRP A 73 -9.82 -7.69 14.79
N ALA A 74 -9.10 -7.44 15.89
CA ALA A 74 -9.00 -8.38 17.00
C ALA A 74 -10.35 -8.68 17.67
N ALA A 75 -11.30 -7.74 17.58
CA ALA A 75 -12.66 -7.89 18.06
C ALA A 75 -13.63 -8.46 16.99
N GLY A 76 -13.13 -8.86 15.83
CA GLY A 76 -13.95 -9.43 14.73
C GLY A 76 -14.81 -8.42 13.98
N LEU A 77 -14.55 -7.11 14.16
CA LEU A 77 -15.33 -6.06 13.51
C LEU A 77 -14.84 -5.79 12.08
N PRO A 78 -15.75 -5.65 11.08
CA PRO A 78 -15.38 -5.33 9.72
C PRO A 78 -14.93 -3.87 9.61
N VAL A 79 -13.74 -3.65 9.05
CA VAL A 79 -13.15 -2.33 8.83
C VAL A 79 -12.75 -2.16 7.38
N SER A 80 -13.08 -1.02 6.78
CA SER A 80 -12.57 -0.61 5.48
C SER A 80 -11.62 0.58 5.62
N ILE A 81 -10.37 0.37 5.26
CA ILE A 81 -9.39 1.45 5.13
C ILE A 81 -9.47 1.98 3.70
N VAL A 82 -9.78 3.26 3.55
CA VAL A 82 -9.95 3.90 2.25
C VAL A 82 -8.91 4.99 2.00
N GLU A 83 -8.61 5.25 0.74
CA GLU A 83 -7.71 6.34 0.37
C GLU A 83 -8.37 7.70 0.65
N ALA A 84 -7.68 8.58 1.37
CA ALA A 84 -8.14 9.91 1.73
C ALA A 84 -8.60 10.77 0.54
N GLY A 85 -7.97 10.58 -0.62
CA GLY A 85 -8.37 11.24 -1.86
C GLY A 85 -9.80 10.89 -2.30
N ARG A 86 -10.25 9.66 -2.10
CA ARG A 86 -11.60 9.21 -2.48
C ARG A 86 -12.67 9.88 -1.64
N VAL A 87 -12.49 9.92 -0.31
CA VAL A 87 -13.42 10.58 0.60
C VAL A 87 -13.47 12.07 0.32
N ARG A 88 -12.33 12.70 0.08
CA ARG A 88 -12.25 14.13 -0.27
C ARG A 88 -12.96 14.47 -1.58
N HIS A 89 -12.87 13.61 -2.60
CA HIS A 89 -13.62 13.80 -3.84
C HIS A 89 -15.13 13.62 -3.62
N PHE A 90 -15.53 12.66 -2.80
CA PHE A 90 -16.93 12.44 -2.42
C PHE A 90 -17.49 13.65 -1.66
N ALA A 91 -16.78 14.18 -0.66
CA ALA A 91 -17.16 15.39 0.08
C ALA A 91 -17.43 16.58 -0.87
N ARG A 92 -16.53 16.78 -1.83
CA ARG A 92 -16.69 17.84 -2.84
C ARG A 92 -17.91 17.61 -3.74
N ALA A 93 -18.16 16.37 -4.16
CA ALA A 93 -19.34 16.02 -4.97
C ALA A 93 -20.64 16.25 -4.20
N CYS A 94 -20.66 16.06 -2.87
CA CYS A 94 -21.77 16.37 -1.99
C CYS A 94 -21.87 17.87 -1.60
N GLY A 95 -21.01 18.75 -2.17
CA GLY A 95 -21.04 20.18 -1.89
C GLY A 95 -20.42 20.60 -0.56
N GLN A 96 -19.82 19.67 0.19
CA GLN A 96 -19.19 19.96 1.46
C GLN A 96 -17.81 20.59 1.27
N ARG A 97 -17.67 21.84 1.73
CA ARG A 97 -16.43 22.64 1.64
C ARG A 97 -15.79 22.90 3.00
N ALA A 98 -16.58 22.80 4.08
CA ALA A 98 -16.08 23.00 5.45
C ALA A 98 -15.29 21.77 5.91
N LYS A 99 -14.20 22.00 6.64
CA LYS A 99 -13.33 20.97 7.21
C LYS A 99 -13.30 21.11 8.72
N SER A 100 -13.81 20.09 9.43
CA SER A 100 -13.62 19.91 10.87
C SER A 100 -13.75 18.44 11.19
N ASP A 101 -13.09 17.95 12.23
CA ASP A 101 -13.04 16.53 12.59
C ASP A 101 -14.42 15.87 12.73
N PRO A 102 -15.47 16.50 13.31
CA PRO A 102 -16.83 15.95 13.33
C PRO A 102 -17.46 15.80 11.94
N ILE A 103 -17.25 16.79 11.07
CA ILE A 103 -17.75 16.77 9.69
C ILE A 103 -17.02 15.69 8.88
N ASP A 104 -15.69 15.56 9.08
CA ASP A 104 -14.87 14.58 8.38
C ASP A 104 -15.31 13.15 8.74
N ALA A 105 -15.58 12.84 10.02
CA ALA A 105 -16.10 11.53 10.43
C ALA A 105 -17.50 11.24 9.88
N ALA A 106 -18.39 12.23 9.83
CA ALA A 106 -19.73 12.08 9.22
C ALA A 106 -19.63 11.78 7.72
N VAL A 107 -18.81 12.54 7.00
CA VAL A 107 -18.57 12.34 5.56
C VAL A 107 -17.98 10.95 5.27
N ILE A 108 -17.08 10.45 6.13
CA ILE A 108 -16.54 9.09 6.00
C ILE A 108 -17.65 8.04 6.16
N ALA A 109 -18.60 8.24 7.08
CA ALA A 109 -19.74 7.35 7.26
C ALA A 109 -20.70 7.39 6.04
N GLU A 110 -21.00 8.58 5.52
CA GLU A 110 -21.82 8.78 4.32
C GLU A 110 -21.15 8.16 3.08
N PHE A 111 -19.83 8.36 2.92
CA PHE A 111 -19.05 7.67 1.89
C PHE A 111 -19.18 6.15 2.02
N GLY A 112 -19.11 5.63 3.24
CA GLY A 112 -19.30 4.21 3.53
C GLY A 112 -20.65 3.71 3.03
N ALA A 113 -21.73 4.42 3.35
CA ALA A 113 -23.11 4.08 2.97
C ALA A 113 -23.33 4.14 1.44
N ALA A 114 -22.79 5.17 0.79
CA ALA A 114 -22.93 5.38 -0.65
C ALA A 114 -22.08 4.41 -1.50
N VAL A 115 -20.79 4.22 -1.12
CA VAL A 115 -19.81 3.45 -1.92
C VAL A 115 -19.74 1.98 -1.51
N ARG A 116 -20.15 1.64 -0.30
CA ARG A 116 -20.11 0.28 0.28
C ARG A 116 -18.75 -0.40 0.07
N PRO A 117 -17.66 0.19 0.58
CA PRO A 117 -16.33 -0.36 0.37
C PRO A 117 -16.22 -1.75 1.00
N ARG A 118 -15.55 -2.68 0.32
CA ARG A 118 -15.31 -4.02 0.88
C ARG A 118 -14.45 -3.90 2.15
N PRO A 119 -14.72 -4.72 3.18
CA PRO A 119 -13.85 -4.80 4.35
C PRO A 119 -12.40 -5.11 3.94
N THR A 120 -11.47 -4.38 4.51
CA THR A 120 -10.05 -4.66 4.40
C THR A 120 -9.75 -5.89 5.25
N PRO A 121 -9.21 -6.97 4.69
CA PRO A 121 -8.89 -8.16 5.47
C PRO A 121 -7.84 -7.84 6.52
N SER A 122 -8.01 -8.41 7.73
CA SER A 122 -7.00 -8.33 8.78
C SER A 122 -5.73 -9.07 8.32
N PRO A 123 -4.58 -8.43 8.31
CA PRO A 123 -3.33 -9.14 8.11
C PRO A 123 -3.08 -10.04 9.33
N GLY A 124 -2.58 -11.26 9.10
CA GLY A 124 -2.09 -12.07 10.19
C GLY A 124 -0.89 -11.40 10.89
N PRO A 125 -0.54 -11.79 12.12
CA PRO A 125 0.52 -11.14 12.91
C PRO A 125 1.87 -11.14 12.21
N VAL A 126 2.19 -12.18 11.44
CA VAL A 126 3.42 -12.26 10.64
C VAL A 126 3.40 -11.24 9.50
N ALA A 127 2.30 -11.15 8.75
CA ALA A 127 2.16 -10.22 7.64
C ALA A 127 2.18 -8.75 8.12
N ASP A 128 1.58 -8.46 9.26
CA ASP A 128 1.57 -7.12 9.86
C ASP A 128 2.98 -6.70 10.31
N ARG A 129 3.73 -7.60 10.95
CA ARG A 129 5.12 -7.35 11.33
C ARG A 129 6.03 -7.23 10.10
N LEU A 130 5.81 -8.03 9.08
CA LEU A 130 6.53 -7.94 7.80
C LEU A 130 6.34 -6.56 7.16
N ALA A 131 5.09 -6.07 7.11
CA ALA A 131 4.79 -4.74 6.58
C ALA A 131 5.50 -3.62 7.35
N ALA A 132 5.54 -3.72 8.69
CA ALA A 132 6.26 -2.77 9.53
C ALA A 132 7.78 -2.76 9.26
N LEU A 133 8.40 -3.93 9.10
CA LEU A 133 9.84 -4.04 8.79
C LEU A 133 10.17 -3.50 7.39
N VAL A 134 9.36 -3.83 6.39
CA VAL A 134 9.51 -3.31 5.02
C VAL A 134 9.40 -1.79 5.01
N GLN A 135 8.42 -1.23 5.72
CA GLN A 135 8.27 0.21 5.87
C GLN A 135 9.48 0.84 6.58
N ARG A 136 9.96 0.25 7.68
CA ARG A 136 11.11 0.75 8.42
C ARG A 136 12.38 0.72 7.58
N ARG A 137 12.63 -0.39 6.88
CA ARG A 137 13.76 -0.51 5.95
C ARG A 137 13.75 0.61 4.90
N ARG A 138 12.57 0.92 4.32
CA ARG A 138 12.42 1.99 3.34
C ARG A 138 12.74 3.37 3.92
N GLN A 139 12.26 3.66 5.14
CA GLN A 139 12.58 4.91 5.84
C GLN A 139 14.09 5.06 6.05
N LEU A 140 14.74 4.00 6.54
CA LEU A 140 16.20 3.98 6.75
C LEU A 140 16.96 4.15 5.43
N GLN A 141 16.52 3.51 4.34
CA GLN A 141 17.11 3.66 3.02
C GLN A 141 17.00 5.10 2.50
N HIS A 142 15.85 5.74 2.70
CA HIS A 142 15.66 7.15 2.32
C HIS A 142 16.62 8.06 3.09
N THR A 143 16.75 7.87 4.40
CA THR A 143 17.71 8.62 5.24
C THR A 143 19.16 8.34 4.81
N LEU A 144 19.50 7.08 4.51
CA LEU A 144 20.84 6.70 4.03
C LEU A 144 21.20 7.44 2.74
N VAL A 145 20.29 7.50 1.77
CA VAL A 145 20.53 8.23 0.51
C VAL A 145 20.74 9.73 0.78
N ALA A 146 19.90 10.34 1.63
CA ALA A 146 20.04 11.75 2.00
C ALA A 146 21.39 12.05 2.67
N GLU A 147 21.82 11.21 3.63
CA GLU A 147 23.11 11.39 4.31
C GLU A 147 24.30 11.12 3.38
N THR A 148 24.19 10.14 2.50
CA THR A 148 25.26 9.87 1.52
C THR A 148 25.43 11.04 0.55
N ASN A 149 24.32 11.65 0.10
CA ASN A 149 24.39 12.84 -0.75
C ASN A 149 25.00 14.04 -0.02
N ARG A 150 24.62 14.27 1.26
CA ARG A 150 25.23 15.33 2.09
C ARG A 150 26.73 15.13 2.29
N ALA A 151 27.16 13.88 2.52
CA ALA A 151 28.55 13.53 2.72
C ALA A 151 29.47 14.00 1.57
N ALA A 152 28.96 14.01 0.35
CA ALA A 152 29.70 14.45 -0.84
C ALA A 152 30.07 15.95 -0.80
N HIS A 153 29.35 16.75 -0.01
CA HIS A 153 29.54 18.21 0.06
C HIS A 153 30.38 18.64 1.29
N TYR A 154 30.66 17.74 2.24
CA TYR A 154 31.44 18.10 3.43
C TYR A 154 32.95 18.02 3.19
N THR A 155 33.65 19.12 3.46
CA THR A 155 35.13 19.20 3.47
C THR A 155 35.68 19.10 4.88
N ASP A 156 34.92 19.56 5.89
CA ASP A 156 35.32 19.55 7.29
C ASP A 156 35.50 18.12 7.82
N PRO A 157 36.64 17.78 8.47
CA PRO A 157 36.95 16.44 8.96
C PRO A 157 35.95 15.94 10.01
N LEU A 158 35.42 16.80 10.90
CA LEU A 158 34.46 16.45 11.92
C LEU A 158 33.13 16.01 11.28
N LEU A 159 32.61 16.85 10.34
CA LEU A 159 31.34 16.57 9.64
C LEU A 159 31.44 15.28 8.82
N ARG A 160 32.57 15.06 8.13
CA ARG A 160 32.83 13.81 7.39
C ARG A 160 32.82 12.60 8.29
N ARG A 161 33.47 12.66 9.46
CA ARG A 161 33.51 11.56 10.43
C ARG A 161 32.12 11.27 11.00
N GLN A 162 31.36 12.30 11.41
CA GLN A 162 29.99 12.14 11.92
C GLN A 162 29.07 11.51 10.88
N THR A 163 29.10 12.00 9.65
CA THR A 163 28.27 11.47 8.56
C THR A 163 28.66 10.02 8.23
N ALA A 164 29.95 9.70 8.20
CA ALA A 164 30.42 8.32 7.99
C ALA A 164 29.95 7.36 9.09
N GLN A 165 29.92 7.82 10.36
CA GLN A 165 29.38 7.03 11.48
C GLN A 165 27.87 6.78 11.30
N LEU A 166 27.10 7.81 10.97
CA LEU A 166 25.66 7.70 10.74
C LEU A 166 25.36 6.77 9.56
N VAL A 167 26.06 6.91 8.44
CA VAL A 167 25.92 6.03 7.26
C VAL A 167 26.19 4.57 7.63
N ARG A 168 27.22 4.29 8.44
CA ARG A 168 27.52 2.92 8.93
C ARG A 168 26.36 2.38 9.77
N LEU A 169 25.83 3.18 10.70
CA LEU A 169 24.70 2.80 11.55
C LEU A 169 23.44 2.50 10.71
N LEU A 170 23.10 3.39 9.77
CA LEU A 170 21.95 3.21 8.89
C LEU A 170 22.06 1.91 8.06
N ARG A 171 23.24 1.61 7.51
CA ARG A 171 23.48 0.36 6.79
C ARG A 171 23.33 -0.87 7.69
N ALA A 172 23.79 -0.81 8.93
CA ALA A 172 23.62 -1.91 9.89
C ALA A 172 22.14 -2.14 10.22
N GLN A 173 21.37 -1.07 10.48
CA GLN A 173 19.94 -1.17 10.76
C GLN A 173 19.14 -1.67 9.54
N ILE A 174 19.50 -1.28 8.32
CA ILE A 174 18.89 -1.82 7.09
C ILE A 174 19.11 -3.34 7.01
N ARG A 175 20.35 -3.81 7.21
CA ARG A 175 20.64 -5.24 7.23
C ARG A 175 19.87 -5.99 8.32
N ALA A 176 19.73 -5.40 9.51
CA ALA A 176 18.94 -5.99 10.58
C ALA A 176 17.46 -6.16 10.19
N CYS A 177 16.86 -5.15 9.52
CA CYS A 177 15.49 -5.27 8.98
C CYS A 177 15.41 -6.38 7.91
N GLU A 178 16.40 -6.51 7.04
CA GLU A 178 16.44 -7.52 5.98
C GLU A 178 16.56 -8.94 6.57
N THR A 179 17.43 -9.12 7.57
CA THR A 179 17.60 -10.40 8.28
C THR A 179 16.32 -10.81 9.00
N GLU A 180 15.69 -9.88 9.73
CA GLU A 180 14.44 -10.17 10.43
C GLU A 180 13.28 -10.44 9.46
N THR A 181 13.26 -9.74 8.31
CA THR A 181 12.30 -10.01 7.22
C THR A 181 12.46 -11.44 6.70
N ALA A 182 13.69 -11.88 6.43
CA ALA A 182 13.96 -13.25 5.98
C ALA A 182 13.56 -14.29 7.05
N ARG A 183 13.84 -14.01 8.33
CA ARG A 183 13.44 -14.88 9.44
C ARG A 183 11.92 -15.03 9.55
N LEU A 184 11.17 -13.94 9.43
CA LEU A 184 9.70 -13.96 9.47
C LEU A 184 9.10 -14.72 8.28
N LEU A 185 9.64 -14.52 7.08
CA LEU A 185 9.22 -15.26 5.90
C LEU A 185 9.44 -16.76 6.06
N GLY A 186 10.54 -17.17 6.72
CA GLY A 186 10.79 -18.58 7.02
C GLY A 186 9.82 -19.21 8.04
N GLN A 187 9.03 -18.40 8.76
CA GLN A 187 8.00 -18.87 9.71
C GLN A 187 6.63 -19.04 9.09
N ASP A 188 6.40 -18.55 7.88
CA ASP A 188 5.13 -18.62 7.16
C ASP A 188 5.37 -19.20 5.76
N ALA A 189 5.04 -20.48 5.60
CA ALA A 189 5.28 -21.20 4.36
C ALA A 189 4.52 -20.61 3.16
N GLU A 190 3.34 -20.02 3.36
CA GLU A 190 2.57 -19.40 2.27
C GLU A 190 3.25 -18.11 1.80
N LEU A 191 3.70 -17.26 2.73
CA LEU A 191 4.42 -16.03 2.39
C LEU A 191 5.78 -16.34 1.75
N ALA A 192 6.51 -17.32 2.28
CA ALA A 192 7.78 -17.78 1.73
C ALA A 192 7.61 -18.25 0.27
N ALA A 193 6.65 -19.13 0.01
CA ALA A 193 6.37 -19.63 -1.33
C ALA A 193 6.01 -18.51 -2.32
N LYS A 194 5.24 -17.50 -1.88
CA LYS A 194 4.96 -16.31 -2.71
C LYS A 194 6.22 -15.54 -3.05
N VAL A 195 7.08 -15.29 -2.07
CA VAL A 195 8.36 -14.58 -2.26
C VAL A 195 9.26 -15.34 -3.24
N ASP A 196 9.40 -16.65 -3.07
CA ASP A 196 10.25 -17.47 -3.93
C ASP A 196 9.74 -17.49 -5.37
N ARG A 197 8.43 -17.60 -5.56
CA ARG A 197 7.84 -17.50 -6.91
C ARG A 197 8.10 -16.13 -7.56
N LEU A 198 7.93 -15.03 -6.84
CA LEU A 198 8.19 -13.68 -7.35
C LEU A 198 9.67 -13.51 -7.76
N ARG A 199 10.59 -14.11 -7.02
CA ARG A 199 12.04 -14.05 -7.28
C ARG A 199 12.48 -14.83 -8.53
N LEU A 200 11.64 -15.69 -9.09
CA LEU A 200 11.91 -16.33 -10.39
C LEU A 200 11.97 -15.32 -11.53
N VAL A 201 11.35 -14.14 -11.37
CA VAL A 201 11.33 -13.11 -12.43
C VAL A 201 12.61 -12.27 -12.35
N PRO A 202 13.40 -12.18 -13.42
CA PRO A 202 14.61 -11.37 -13.47
C PRO A 202 14.33 -9.92 -13.09
N GLY A 203 15.17 -9.38 -12.18
CA GLY A 203 15.00 -8.02 -11.63
C GLY A 203 14.18 -7.95 -10.35
N VAL A 204 13.50 -9.03 -9.95
CA VAL A 204 12.76 -9.09 -8.68
C VAL A 204 13.64 -9.74 -7.61
N GLY A 205 14.39 -8.91 -6.90
CA GLY A 205 15.19 -9.33 -5.75
C GLY A 205 14.38 -9.54 -4.47
N PRO A 206 15.02 -10.04 -3.38
CA PRO A 206 14.34 -10.36 -2.12
C PRO A 206 13.61 -9.16 -1.50
N VAL A 207 14.19 -7.97 -1.58
CA VAL A 207 13.58 -6.73 -1.08
C VAL A 207 12.31 -6.36 -1.83
N VAL A 208 12.31 -6.48 -3.16
CA VAL A 208 11.14 -6.18 -3.99
C VAL A 208 10.05 -7.21 -3.72
N ALA A 209 10.40 -8.50 -3.70
CA ALA A 209 9.46 -9.58 -3.43
C ALA A 209 8.80 -9.43 -2.04
N ALA A 210 9.59 -9.18 -0.98
CA ALA A 210 9.08 -8.91 0.36
C ALA A 210 8.17 -7.68 0.39
N THR A 211 8.52 -6.60 -0.32
CA THR A 211 7.68 -5.39 -0.43
C THR A 211 6.35 -5.69 -1.11
N LEU A 212 6.35 -6.48 -2.18
CA LEU A 212 5.12 -6.86 -2.88
C LEU A 212 4.20 -7.71 -2.00
N VAL A 213 4.75 -8.70 -1.30
CA VAL A 213 3.97 -9.56 -0.40
C VAL A 213 3.40 -8.77 0.78
N ALA A 214 4.18 -7.84 1.34
CA ALA A 214 3.77 -7.03 2.49
C ALA A 214 2.79 -5.90 2.13
N GLU A 215 3.04 -5.18 1.03
CA GLU A 215 2.31 -3.95 0.69
C GLU A 215 1.29 -4.13 -0.46
N LEU A 216 1.22 -5.32 -1.08
CA LEU A 216 0.26 -5.65 -2.14
C LEU A 216 -0.32 -7.07 -1.95
N PRO A 217 -1.00 -7.35 -0.81
CA PRO A 217 -1.55 -8.68 -0.52
C PRO A 217 -2.60 -9.16 -1.53
N GLU A 218 -3.14 -8.26 -2.35
CA GLU A 218 -4.09 -8.55 -3.43
C GLU A 218 -3.41 -9.11 -4.70
N LEU A 219 -2.08 -9.10 -4.78
CA LEU A 219 -1.33 -9.63 -5.92
C LEU A 219 -1.62 -11.14 -6.08
N GLY A 220 -1.95 -11.56 -7.29
CA GLY A 220 -2.39 -12.91 -7.59
C GLY A 220 -3.88 -13.17 -7.38
N ARG A 221 -4.65 -12.20 -6.85
CA ARG A 221 -6.09 -12.33 -6.59
C ARG A 221 -6.96 -11.44 -7.47
N LEU A 222 -6.40 -10.34 -7.97
CA LEU A 222 -7.12 -9.36 -8.79
C LEU A 222 -6.97 -9.65 -10.29
N ARG A 223 -7.83 -9.01 -11.10
CA ARG A 223 -7.63 -8.90 -12.55
C ARG A 223 -6.46 -7.97 -12.85
N ASP A 224 -5.84 -8.13 -14.01
CA ASP A 224 -4.63 -7.40 -14.42
C ASP A 224 -4.86 -5.87 -14.46
N GLU A 225 -6.04 -5.41 -14.88
CA GLU A 225 -6.41 -4.00 -14.91
C GLU A 225 -6.58 -3.44 -13.50
N ALA A 226 -7.19 -4.22 -12.60
CA ALA A 226 -7.45 -3.83 -11.22
C ALA A 226 -6.14 -3.70 -10.42
N VAL A 227 -5.19 -4.65 -10.58
CA VAL A 227 -3.89 -4.53 -9.91
C VAL A 227 -3.07 -3.39 -10.49
N ALA A 228 -3.15 -3.11 -11.80
CA ALA A 228 -2.48 -1.97 -12.42
C ALA A 228 -3.03 -0.63 -11.91
N ALA A 229 -4.35 -0.52 -11.74
CA ALA A 229 -4.99 0.66 -11.14
C ALA A 229 -4.60 0.83 -9.65
N LEU A 230 -4.59 -0.26 -8.88
CA LEU A 230 -4.22 -0.26 -7.46
C LEU A 230 -2.77 0.20 -7.22
N VAL A 231 -1.86 -0.18 -8.10
CA VAL A 231 -0.44 0.27 -8.06
C VAL A 231 -0.28 1.67 -8.67
N GLY A 232 -1.26 2.15 -9.45
CA GLY A 232 -1.21 3.45 -10.11
C GLY A 232 -0.34 3.45 -11.36
N VAL A 233 -0.38 2.36 -12.14
CA VAL A 233 0.29 2.21 -13.45
C VAL A 233 -0.69 1.94 -14.59
N ALA A 234 -1.99 2.00 -14.31
CA ALA A 234 -3.01 2.04 -15.35
C ALA A 234 -2.99 3.41 -16.03
N PRO A 235 -2.95 3.48 -17.37
CA PRO A 235 -3.13 4.74 -18.07
C PRO A 235 -4.60 5.14 -18.03
N TYR A 236 -4.87 6.38 -17.66
CA TYR A 236 -6.20 6.96 -17.71
C TYR A 236 -6.30 7.87 -18.92
N ASP A 237 -7.38 7.73 -19.67
CA ASP A 237 -7.71 8.61 -20.76
C ASP A 237 -8.15 9.98 -20.21
N ARG A 238 -7.85 11.02 -20.94
CA ARG A 238 -8.26 12.39 -20.65
C ARG A 238 -8.92 12.99 -21.90
N ASP A 239 -9.77 12.18 -22.51
CA ASP A 239 -10.48 12.58 -23.73
C ASP A 239 -11.76 13.32 -23.36
N SER A 240 -12.05 14.45 -24.01
CA SER A 240 -13.30 15.20 -23.86
C SER A 240 -13.73 15.76 -25.21
N GLY A 241 -14.86 15.30 -25.72
CA GLY A 241 -15.36 15.71 -27.04
C GLY A 241 -14.33 15.41 -28.15
N ARG A 242 -13.89 16.45 -28.86
CA ARG A 242 -12.84 16.33 -29.90
C ARG A 242 -11.41 16.35 -29.39
N PHE A 243 -11.20 16.62 -28.11
CA PHE A 243 -9.87 16.70 -27.49
C PHE A 243 -9.40 15.29 -27.08
N GLN A 244 -8.33 14.82 -27.70
CA GLN A 244 -7.62 13.59 -27.30
C GLN A 244 -6.42 13.98 -26.42
N GLY A 245 -6.55 13.76 -25.12
CA GLY A 245 -5.53 14.07 -24.15
C GLY A 245 -4.43 13.00 -24.07
N LEU A 246 -3.27 13.40 -23.52
CA LEU A 246 -2.20 12.44 -23.22
C LEU A 246 -2.63 11.52 -22.08
N ARG A 247 -2.59 10.21 -22.31
CA ARG A 247 -2.79 9.20 -21.27
C ARG A 247 -1.73 9.33 -20.19
N ARG A 248 -2.17 9.43 -18.94
CA ARG A 248 -1.29 9.56 -17.77
C ARG A 248 -1.66 8.55 -16.70
N ILE A 249 -0.65 8.06 -16.00
CA ILE A 249 -0.84 7.28 -14.77
C ILE A 249 -1.20 8.22 -13.61
N ALA A 250 -2.09 7.78 -12.70
CA ALA A 250 -2.50 8.56 -11.54
C ALA A 250 -2.78 7.66 -10.33
N GLY A 251 -2.69 8.24 -9.12
CA GLY A 251 -3.05 7.57 -7.87
C GLY A 251 -2.19 6.37 -7.52
N GLY A 252 -2.78 5.42 -6.81
CA GLY A 252 -2.24 4.12 -6.45
C GLY A 252 -1.15 4.12 -5.38
N ARG A 253 -0.68 2.92 -5.02
CA ARG A 253 0.32 2.67 -3.97
C ARG A 253 1.72 3.08 -4.41
N ARG A 254 2.13 4.29 -4.08
CA ARG A 254 3.42 4.89 -4.47
C ARG A 254 4.63 4.03 -4.08
N THR A 255 4.59 3.40 -2.91
CA THR A 255 5.67 2.57 -2.37
C THR A 255 5.88 1.32 -3.21
N VAL A 256 4.81 0.62 -3.54
CA VAL A 256 4.81 -0.56 -4.43
C VAL A 256 5.29 -0.16 -5.82
N ARG A 257 4.78 0.95 -6.38
CA ARG A 257 5.22 1.46 -7.67
C ARG A 257 6.71 1.80 -7.69
N GLY A 258 7.26 2.40 -6.63
CA GLY A 258 8.69 2.69 -6.50
C GLY A 258 9.54 1.42 -6.47
N ALA A 259 9.15 0.40 -5.72
CA ALA A 259 9.83 -0.89 -5.68
C ALA A 259 9.82 -1.58 -7.05
N LEU A 260 8.66 -1.60 -7.71
CA LEU A 260 8.52 -2.15 -9.07
C LEU A 260 9.31 -1.36 -10.12
N PHE A 261 9.43 -0.04 -9.97
CA PHE A 261 10.24 0.78 -10.86
C PHE A 261 11.71 0.35 -10.80
N MET A 262 12.26 0.15 -9.61
CA MET A 262 13.64 -0.34 -9.44
C MET A 262 13.80 -1.76 -9.99
N ALA A 263 12.84 -2.65 -9.76
CA ALA A 263 12.82 -3.98 -10.37
C ALA A 263 12.80 -3.90 -11.90
N THR A 264 12.01 -2.99 -12.46
CA THR A 264 11.90 -2.81 -13.92
C THR A 264 13.22 -2.32 -14.53
N LEU A 265 13.92 -1.39 -13.88
CA LEU A 265 15.24 -0.93 -14.33
C LEU A 265 16.26 -2.09 -14.44
N SER A 266 16.18 -3.04 -13.50
CA SER A 266 16.99 -4.26 -13.56
C SER A 266 16.46 -5.23 -14.63
N ALA A 267 15.15 -5.47 -14.67
CA ALA A 267 14.53 -6.42 -15.58
C ALA A 267 14.75 -6.07 -17.05
N VAL A 268 14.64 -4.80 -17.46
CA VAL A 268 14.92 -4.41 -18.87
C VAL A 268 16.37 -4.62 -19.29
N ARG A 269 17.29 -4.85 -18.34
CA ARG A 269 18.70 -5.19 -18.62
C ARG A 269 18.94 -6.70 -18.69
N HIS A 270 18.19 -7.48 -17.92
CA HIS A 270 18.47 -8.90 -17.70
C HIS A 270 17.41 -9.85 -18.26
N ASP A 271 16.15 -9.39 -18.45
CA ASP A 271 15.09 -10.16 -19.07
C ASP A 271 15.00 -9.86 -20.56
N ARG A 272 15.07 -10.89 -21.39
CA ARG A 272 15.08 -10.78 -22.86
C ARG A 272 13.78 -10.16 -23.40
N LEU A 273 12.63 -10.57 -22.86
CA LEU A 273 11.31 -10.11 -23.34
C LEU A 273 11.04 -8.67 -22.96
N LEU A 274 11.36 -8.27 -21.70
CA LEU A 274 11.19 -6.90 -21.24
C LEU A 274 12.17 -5.95 -21.92
N ARG A 275 13.42 -6.40 -22.20
CA ARG A 275 14.41 -5.64 -22.99
C ARG A 275 13.90 -5.35 -24.39
N ALA A 276 13.45 -6.39 -25.11
CA ALA A 276 12.92 -6.25 -26.46
C ALA A 276 11.71 -5.32 -26.50
N HIS A 277 10.79 -5.46 -25.55
CA HIS A 277 9.63 -4.59 -25.44
C HIS A 277 10.02 -3.12 -25.17
N HIS A 278 10.97 -2.87 -24.25
CA HIS A 278 11.48 -1.54 -23.98
C HIS A 278 12.11 -0.89 -25.24
N GLN A 279 12.99 -1.61 -25.93
CA GLN A 279 13.62 -1.16 -27.18
C GLN A 279 12.59 -0.85 -28.27
N GLN A 280 11.58 -1.70 -28.44
CA GLN A 280 10.49 -1.47 -29.38
C GLN A 280 9.71 -0.19 -29.09
N LEU A 281 9.45 0.11 -27.80
CA LEU A 281 8.77 1.35 -27.43
C LEU A 281 9.62 2.58 -27.71
N LEU A 282 10.93 2.53 -27.44
CA LEU A 282 11.86 3.62 -27.78
C LEU A 282 11.95 3.82 -29.29
N ALA A 283 12.06 2.76 -30.08
CA ALA A 283 12.06 2.83 -31.54
C ALA A 283 10.77 3.44 -32.12
N ARG A 284 9.65 3.30 -31.43
CA ARG A 284 8.36 3.96 -31.74
C ARG A 284 8.28 5.41 -31.25
N GLY A 285 9.38 6.02 -30.82
CA GLY A 285 9.44 7.42 -30.37
C GLY A 285 8.86 7.66 -28.97
N LYS A 286 8.60 6.64 -28.14
CA LYS A 286 8.14 6.85 -26.77
C LYS A 286 9.27 7.40 -25.88
N LYS A 287 8.96 8.39 -25.05
CA LYS A 287 9.92 8.92 -24.07
C LYS A 287 10.41 7.81 -23.13
N PRO A 288 11.69 7.80 -22.71
CA PRO A 288 12.27 6.73 -21.89
C PRO A 288 11.47 6.38 -20.64
N LEU A 289 11.00 7.39 -19.90
CA LEU A 289 10.19 7.17 -18.70
C LEU A 289 8.82 6.52 -19.01
N VAL A 290 8.22 6.86 -20.16
CA VAL A 290 6.95 6.27 -20.61
C VAL A 290 7.17 4.81 -21.00
N ALA A 291 8.26 4.51 -21.71
CA ALA A 291 8.63 3.14 -22.08
C ALA A 291 8.90 2.29 -20.83
N LEU A 292 9.65 2.80 -19.84
CA LEU A 292 9.86 2.13 -18.55
C LEU A 292 8.55 1.91 -17.78
N THR A 293 7.63 2.86 -17.77
CA THR A 293 6.32 2.71 -17.12
C THR A 293 5.47 1.63 -17.76
N ALA A 294 5.52 1.51 -19.09
CA ALA A 294 4.86 0.43 -19.82
C ALA A 294 5.47 -0.94 -19.48
N CYS A 295 6.82 -1.03 -19.40
CA CYS A 295 7.52 -2.24 -18.94
C CYS A 295 7.17 -2.59 -17.50
N LEU A 296 7.05 -1.60 -16.61
CA LEU A 296 6.63 -1.78 -15.22
C LEU A 296 5.22 -2.40 -15.15
N ARG A 297 4.27 -1.89 -15.93
CA ARG A 297 2.93 -2.48 -16.02
C ARG A 297 2.98 -3.92 -16.51
N LYS A 298 3.79 -4.22 -17.52
CA LYS A 298 3.96 -5.58 -18.06
C LYS A 298 4.58 -6.51 -17.00
N LEU A 299 5.60 -6.05 -16.26
CA LEU A 299 6.20 -6.77 -15.14
C LEU A 299 5.17 -7.05 -14.04
N LEU A 300 4.39 -6.04 -13.62
CA LEU A 300 3.35 -6.21 -12.60
C LEU A 300 2.30 -7.25 -13.01
N VAL A 301 1.84 -7.20 -14.27
CA VAL A 301 0.88 -8.18 -14.82
C VAL A 301 1.49 -9.59 -14.82
N LEU A 302 2.75 -9.72 -15.21
CA LEU A 302 3.47 -10.99 -15.16
C LEU A 302 3.51 -11.56 -13.75
N LEU A 303 3.89 -10.75 -12.75
CA LEU A 303 3.93 -11.15 -11.34
C LEU A 303 2.53 -11.52 -10.79
N ASN A 304 1.49 -10.78 -11.22
CA ASN A 304 0.10 -11.09 -10.85
C ASN A 304 -0.33 -12.46 -11.38
N ARG A 305 -0.07 -12.75 -12.66
CA ARG A 305 -0.39 -14.02 -13.29
C ARG A 305 0.41 -15.17 -12.70
N LEU A 306 1.69 -14.95 -12.40
CA LEU A 306 2.57 -15.91 -11.77
C LEU A 306 2.03 -16.38 -10.40
N LEU A 307 1.54 -15.46 -9.56
CA LEU A 307 0.93 -15.83 -8.27
C LEU A 307 -0.50 -16.38 -8.41
N LYS A 308 -1.24 -15.96 -9.43
CA LYS A 308 -2.62 -16.39 -9.66
C LYS A 308 -2.72 -17.82 -10.15
N ASN A 309 -1.80 -18.25 -11.00
CA ASN A 309 -1.79 -19.59 -11.58
C ASN A 309 -0.54 -20.36 -11.13
N PRO A 310 -0.68 -21.38 -10.27
CA PRO A 310 0.42 -22.22 -9.82
C PRO A 310 1.22 -22.87 -10.97
N ASN A 311 0.55 -23.18 -12.08
CA ASN A 311 1.14 -23.86 -13.25
C ASN A 311 1.70 -22.85 -14.28
N PHE A 312 1.65 -21.55 -13.99
CA PHE A 312 2.21 -20.55 -14.91
C PHE A 312 3.73 -20.65 -14.91
N THR A 313 4.31 -20.94 -16.06
CA THR A 313 5.76 -20.96 -16.29
C THR A 313 6.20 -19.69 -17.01
N LEU A 314 7.35 -19.18 -16.64
CA LEU A 314 7.99 -18.11 -17.37
C LEU A 314 8.44 -18.70 -18.71
N ALA A 315 7.92 -18.20 -19.82
CA ALA A 315 8.45 -18.55 -21.12
C ALA A 315 9.92 -18.09 -21.19
N GLY A 316 10.83 -19.02 -21.46
CA GLY A 316 12.27 -18.79 -21.59
C GLY A 316 12.64 -17.84 -22.73
#